data_bf52e90969cde8ff060fb0274a2ea4d5
#
_entry.id   bf52e90969cde8ff060fb0274a2ea4d5
#
_cell.length_a   1.000
_cell.length_b   1.000
_cell.length_c   1.000
_cell.angle_alpha   90.00
_cell.angle_beta   90.00
_cell.angle_gamma   90.00
#
_symmetry.space_group_name_H-M   'P 1'
#
loop_
_entity.id
_entity.type
_entity.pdbx_description
1 polymer ?
#
loop_
_entity_poly.entity_id
_entity_poly.type
_entity_poly.pdbx_seq_one_letter_code
_entity_poly.pdbx_strand_id
1 'polypeptide(L)'
;MRLALLSCLALAACAGTPDTRPINLPLAATPSPKAEIDIAGDGDVIALALSGGGARAASFSLGVLQQLRDTKDSTGGRLIDRVALVTAVSGGAITAAWFGQHGPDGLDGLRAAALDKDWQSQLHTTWMSPQNWERLMQGGLNGPDKLSTWLDRQVFNGAKMRDLNARPRIVINATDLYSGAPFAFEAPWFDAICSDLDAVRLSDAVAASMAVPVAFRPIVVRTYGRECPHQLAPWVAAAETSRSAPMLLRETARSFRFFRDSERMDYIHLTDGGVADNFGVSSIVTLRAASGTPHGPFTARDAVKLKRFTFFIVNAERNAEGDWPKRESGPDGPQLVEALLGVSVNAPKRAAADAFAGEMEKWERDVIAWRCSLTPERAASLGAPENWNCSNVDFRLDIIAFGDLTDKRFADLGKAATAVSLPKETIDTLIAGGREAIARNPEVLALTR
;
A
#
# COMPACT_ATOMS: atom_id res chain seq x y z
N MET A 1 47.81 -2.51 34.03
CA MET A 1 46.66 -1.65 33.69
C MET A 1 46.62 -1.16 32.23
N ARG A 2 47.68 -1.31 31.42
CA ARG A 2 47.70 -0.87 29.99
C ARG A 2 47.36 -2.01 29.00
N LEU A 3 47.41 -3.28 29.38
CA LEU A 3 47.05 -4.39 28.50
C LEU A 3 45.53 -4.67 28.44
N ALA A 4 44.77 -4.32 29.49
CA ALA A 4 43.32 -4.54 29.52
C ALA A 4 42.52 -3.59 28.62
N LEU A 5 43.06 -2.39 28.33
CA LEU A 5 42.40 -1.41 27.43
C LEU A 5 42.54 -1.76 25.93
N LEU A 6 43.60 -2.48 25.56
CA LEU A 6 43.78 -2.90 24.16
C LEU A 6 42.88 -4.09 23.76
N SER A 7 42.51 -4.95 24.74
CA SER A 7 41.59 -6.07 24.47
C SER A 7 40.13 -5.65 24.26
N CYS A 8 39.69 -4.53 24.85
CA CYS A 8 38.35 -4.00 24.62
C CYS A 8 38.18 -3.31 23.25
N LEU A 9 39.26 -2.76 22.68
CA LEU A 9 39.22 -2.15 21.35
C LEU A 9 39.24 -3.15 20.20
N ALA A 10 39.75 -4.37 20.43
CA ALA A 10 39.76 -5.43 19.42
C ALA A 10 38.43 -6.18 19.26
N LEU A 11 37.54 -6.12 20.29
CA LEU A 11 36.20 -6.72 20.24
C LEU A 11 35.15 -5.83 19.56
N ALA A 12 35.42 -4.55 19.40
CA ALA A 12 34.54 -3.62 18.69
C ALA A 12 34.66 -3.69 17.14
N ALA A 13 35.67 -4.40 16.61
CA ALA A 13 35.94 -4.46 15.17
C ALA A 13 35.19 -5.59 14.44
N CYS A 14 34.42 -6.44 15.14
CA CYS A 14 33.64 -7.54 14.55
C CYS A 14 32.12 -7.31 14.56
N ALA A 15 31.63 -6.14 14.95
CA ALA A 15 30.24 -5.78 14.66
C ALA A 15 30.17 -5.50 13.14
N GLY A 16 29.76 -6.49 12.37
CA GLY A 16 29.53 -6.34 10.93
C GLY A 16 28.68 -5.09 10.71
N THR A 17 29.14 -4.19 9.85
CA THR A 17 28.33 -3.05 9.42
C THR A 17 27.00 -3.59 8.92
N PRO A 18 25.86 -3.07 9.44
CA PRO A 18 24.56 -3.52 8.96
C PRO A 18 24.49 -3.33 7.45
N ASP A 19 23.97 -4.31 6.73
CA ASP A 19 23.72 -4.16 5.30
C ASP A 19 22.58 -3.16 5.09
N THR A 20 22.96 -1.90 4.93
CA THR A 20 22.07 -0.76 4.72
C THR A 20 22.14 -0.28 3.27
N ARG A 21 22.50 -1.17 2.33
CA ARG A 21 22.61 -0.82 0.92
C ARG A 21 21.24 -0.37 0.39
N PRO A 22 21.21 0.68 -0.45
CA PRO A 22 19.99 1.07 -1.15
C PRO A 22 19.42 -0.07 -2.00
N ILE A 23 18.09 -0.21 -1.99
CA ILE A 23 17.39 -1.26 -2.74
C ILE A 23 17.20 -0.93 -4.22
N ASN A 24 17.46 0.30 -4.63
CA ASN A 24 17.16 0.84 -5.95
C ASN A 24 18.41 1.17 -6.76
N LEU A 25 18.23 1.25 -8.06
CA LEU A 25 19.27 1.61 -9.05
C LEU A 25 18.94 2.96 -9.70
N PRO A 26 19.95 3.70 -10.23
CA PRO A 26 19.69 4.92 -10.97
C PRO A 26 18.83 4.64 -12.20
N LEU A 27 18.04 5.63 -12.61
CA LEU A 27 17.23 5.55 -13.82
C LEU A 27 18.14 5.41 -15.04
N ALA A 28 17.96 4.36 -15.82
CA ALA A 28 18.49 4.30 -17.18
C ALA A 28 17.76 5.35 -18.03
N ALA A 29 18.41 5.88 -19.07
CA ALA A 29 18.07 7.11 -19.80
C ALA A 29 16.60 7.39 -20.22
N THR A 30 15.67 6.47 -20.01
CA THR A 30 14.26 6.60 -20.40
C THR A 30 13.37 6.44 -19.16
N PRO A 31 12.54 7.45 -18.81
CA PRO A 31 11.54 7.31 -17.74
C PRO A 31 10.59 6.14 -18.01
N SER A 32 10.19 5.44 -16.96
CA SER A 32 9.14 4.42 -17.05
C SER A 32 7.86 5.01 -17.67
N PRO A 33 7.14 4.27 -18.53
CA PRO A 33 5.88 4.72 -19.09
C PRO A 33 4.93 5.14 -17.96
N LYS A 34 4.17 6.21 -18.19
CA LYS A 34 3.09 6.60 -17.26
C LYS A 34 2.14 5.41 -17.16
N ALA A 35 2.05 4.83 -15.98
CA ALA A 35 1.13 3.74 -15.76
C ALA A 35 -0.29 4.30 -15.74
N GLU A 36 -1.07 3.97 -16.75
CA GLU A 36 -2.48 4.27 -16.85
C GLU A 36 -3.28 3.12 -16.24
N ILE A 37 -4.48 3.43 -15.74
CA ILE A 37 -5.42 2.40 -15.29
C ILE A 37 -6.22 1.97 -16.52
N ASP A 38 -6.09 0.70 -16.91
CA ASP A 38 -6.84 0.11 -18.00
C ASP A 38 -8.20 -0.42 -17.50
N ILE A 39 -9.27 -0.14 -18.26
CA ILE A 39 -10.63 -0.58 -17.99
C ILE A 39 -10.98 -1.73 -18.93
N ALA A 40 -11.21 -2.92 -18.37
CA ALA A 40 -11.79 -4.01 -19.14
C ALA A 40 -13.32 -4.01 -19.01
N GLY A 41 -13.99 -4.47 -20.08
CA GLY A 41 -15.42 -4.76 -20.03
C GLY A 41 -16.33 -3.57 -20.37
N ASP A 42 -17.48 -3.54 -19.72
CA ASP A 42 -18.63 -2.69 -20.03
C ASP A 42 -18.64 -1.31 -19.37
N GLY A 43 -17.56 -0.97 -18.67
CA GLY A 43 -17.40 0.33 -17.99
C GLY A 43 -17.58 0.27 -16.48
N ASP A 44 -17.84 -0.90 -15.89
CA ASP A 44 -17.81 -1.10 -14.44
C ASP A 44 -16.40 -1.50 -13.98
N VAL A 45 -15.82 -0.73 -13.07
CA VAL A 45 -14.44 -0.87 -12.62
C VAL A 45 -14.38 -0.97 -11.11
N ILE A 46 -13.54 -1.85 -10.61
CA ILE A 46 -13.27 -2.03 -9.18
C ILE A 46 -11.83 -1.60 -8.89
N ALA A 47 -11.65 -0.85 -7.80
CA ALA A 47 -10.37 -0.61 -7.16
C ALA A 47 -10.40 -1.08 -5.71
N LEU A 48 -9.25 -1.50 -5.19
CA LEU A 48 -9.13 -2.00 -3.83
C LEU A 48 -8.01 -1.27 -3.10
N ALA A 49 -8.24 -0.93 -1.83
CA ALA A 49 -7.21 -0.53 -0.89
C ALA A 49 -7.09 -1.61 0.19
N LEU A 50 -5.98 -2.33 0.23
CA LEU A 50 -5.74 -3.39 1.21
C LEU A 50 -4.93 -2.84 2.39
N SER A 51 -5.56 -2.72 3.55
CA SER A 51 -4.97 -2.12 4.74
C SER A 51 -3.80 -2.90 5.31
N GLY A 52 -2.98 -2.24 6.12
CA GLY A 52 -1.97 -2.88 6.96
C GLY A 52 -2.58 -3.70 8.10
N GLY A 53 -1.74 -4.55 8.71
CA GLY A 53 -2.15 -5.39 9.84
C GLY A 53 -1.48 -6.78 9.89
N GLY A 54 -0.34 -6.96 9.24
CA GLY A 54 0.41 -8.22 9.23
C GLY A 54 -0.36 -9.37 8.58
N ALA A 55 -0.17 -10.60 9.07
CA ALA A 55 -0.84 -11.79 8.57
C ALA A 55 -2.38 -11.72 8.67
N ARG A 56 -2.92 -10.94 9.64
CA ARG A 56 -4.35 -10.68 9.75
C ARG A 56 -4.89 -10.00 8.50
N ALA A 57 -4.27 -8.89 8.09
CA ALA A 57 -4.68 -8.13 6.91
C ALA A 57 -4.43 -8.93 5.63
N ALA A 58 -3.31 -9.62 5.52
CA ALA A 58 -3.02 -10.47 4.36
C ALA A 58 -4.08 -11.57 4.17
N SER A 59 -4.48 -12.25 5.26
CA SER A 59 -5.48 -13.33 5.21
C SER A 59 -6.89 -12.80 4.89
N PHE A 60 -7.30 -11.69 5.51
CA PHE A 60 -8.62 -11.10 5.25
C PHE A 60 -8.73 -10.60 3.81
N SER A 61 -7.69 -9.91 3.33
CA SER A 61 -7.61 -9.43 1.94
C SER A 61 -7.60 -10.57 0.93
N LEU A 62 -6.92 -11.69 1.24
CA LEU A 62 -6.97 -12.90 0.40
C LEU A 62 -8.40 -13.41 0.27
N GLY A 63 -9.15 -13.48 1.37
CA GLY A 63 -10.56 -13.89 1.36
C GLY A 63 -11.42 -12.98 0.48
N VAL A 64 -11.22 -11.67 0.55
CA VAL A 64 -11.91 -10.68 -0.32
C VAL A 64 -11.60 -10.95 -1.79
N LEU A 65 -10.34 -11.11 -2.17
CA LEU A 65 -9.95 -11.38 -3.56
C LEU A 65 -10.49 -12.74 -4.06
N GLN A 66 -10.43 -13.79 -3.24
CA GLN A 66 -10.99 -15.09 -3.59
C GLN A 66 -12.50 -15.00 -3.84
N GLN A 67 -13.23 -14.25 -3.01
CA GLN A 67 -14.68 -14.10 -3.22
C GLN A 67 -14.98 -13.32 -4.50
N LEU A 68 -14.27 -12.26 -4.81
CA LEU A 68 -14.41 -11.52 -6.08
C LEU A 68 -14.11 -12.44 -7.29
N ARG A 69 -13.13 -13.35 -7.18
CA ARG A 69 -12.83 -14.35 -8.21
C ARG A 69 -14.00 -15.32 -8.42
N ASP A 70 -14.58 -15.78 -7.32
CA ASP A 70 -15.61 -16.81 -7.34
C ASP A 70 -17.02 -16.24 -7.63
N THR A 71 -17.18 -14.90 -7.59
CA THR A 71 -18.45 -14.22 -7.88
C THR A 71 -18.55 -13.85 -9.35
N LYS A 72 -19.69 -14.15 -9.96
CA LYS A 72 -20.00 -13.78 -11.35
C LYS A 72 -20.82 -12.50 -11.40
N ASP A 73 -20.56 -11.67 -12.42
CA ASP A 73 -21.42 -10.56 -12.78
C ASP A 73 -22.62 -11.01 -13.61
N SER A 74 -23.52 -10.08 -13.95
CA SER A 74 -24.71 -10.33 -14.77
C SER A 74 -24.41 -10.85 -16.18
N THR A 75 -23.17 -10.71 -16.66
CA THR A 75 -22.72 -11.21 -17.98
C THR A 75 -22.04 -12.58 -17.90
N GLY A 76 -21.84 -13.11 -16.69
CA GLY A 76 -21.11 -14.35 -16.42
C GLY A 76 -19.60 -14.19 -16.28
N GLY A 77 -19.07 -12.97 -16.37
CA GLY A 77 -17.66 -12.62 -16.08
C GLY A 77 -17.36 -12.70 -14.58
N ARG A 78 -16.09 -12.87 -14.20
CA ARG A 78 -15.67 -12.84 -12.79
C ARG A 78 -15.54 -11.38 -12.33
N LEU A 79 -16.02 -11.04 -11.13
CA LEU A 79 -15.88 -9.69 -10.60
C LEU A 79 -14.41 -9.28 -10.42
N ILE A 80 -13.53 -10.23 -10.12
CA ILE A 80 -12.09 -9.95 -9.97
C ILE A 80 -11.46 -9.46 -11.28
N ASP A 81 -11.98 -9.80 -12.44
CA ASP A 81 -11.48 -9.33 -13.74
C ASP A 81 -11.82 -7.86 -13.99
N ARG A 82 -12.70 -7.26 -13.17
CA ARG A 82 -13.01 -5.82 -13.16
C ARG A 82 -12.08 -5.03 -12.25
N VAL A 83 -11.23 -5.71 -11.46
CA VAL A 83 -10.23 -5.04 -10.62
C VAL A 83 -9.13 -4.46 -11.49
N ALA A 84 -9.07 -3.13 -11.55
CA ALA A 84 -8.11 -2.41 -12.36
C ALA A 84 -6.93 -1.83 -11.55
N LEU A 85 -7.15 -1.63 -10.24
CA LEU A 85 -6.18 -1.02 -9.33
C LEU A 85 -6.25 -1.70 -7.96
N VAL A 86 -5.09 -1.99 -7.38
CA VAL A 86 -4.97 -2.40 -5.97
C VAL A 86 -3.86 -1.56 -5.33
N THR A 87 -4.22 -0.74 -4.36
CA THR A 87 -3.26 -0.08 -3.47
C THR A 87 -3.17 -0.86 -2.16
N ALA A 88 -1.99 -0.95 -1.57
CA ALA A 88 -1.82 -1.80 -0.40
C ALA A 88 -0.72 -1.31 0.54
N VAL A 89 -0.87 -1.71 1.81
CA VAL A 89 0.04 -1.35 2.91
C VAL A 89 0.37 -2.59 3.73
N SER A 90 1.64 -2.75 4.12
CA SER A 90 2.12 -3.74 5.09
C SER A 90 1.64 -5.17 4.74
N GLY A 91 0.89 -5.84 5.63
CA GLY A 91 0.34 -7.18 5.36
C GLY A 91 -0.53 -7.24 4.11
N GLY A 92 -1.31 -6.20 3.82
CA GLY A 92 -2.07 -6.08 2.56
C GLY A 92 -1.18 -6.06 1.32
N ALA A 93 0.04 -5.51 1.43
CA ALA A 93 1.01 -5.46 0.33
C ALA A 93 1.51 -6.85 -0.10
N ILE A 94 1.59 -7.82 0.84
CA ILE A 94 1.92 -9.21 0.49
C ILE A 94 0.86 -9.76 -0.47
N THR A 95 -0.42 -9.60 -0.11
CA THR A 95 -1.55 -10.12 -0.89
C THR A 95 -1.68 -9.40 -2.23
N ALA A 96 -1.51 -8.08 -2.26
CA ALA A 96 -1.54 -7.29 -3.49
C ALA A 96 -0.42 -7.68 -4.46
N ALA A 97 0.83 -7.76 -3.97
CA ALA A 97 1.98 -8.14 -4.79
C ALA A 97 1.86 -9.56 -5.32
N TRP A 98 1.39 -10.51 -4.48
CA TRP A 98 1.09 -11.88 -4.92
C TRP A 98 0.04 -11.91 -6.03
N PHE A 99 -1.07 -11.18 -5.83
CA PHE A 99 -2.13 -11.08 -6.84
C PHE A 99 -1.61 -10.46 -8.14
N GLY A 100 -0.81 -9.40 -8.05
CA GLY A 100 -0.20 -8.77 -9.22
C GLY A 100 0.75 -9.70 -9.98
N GLN A 101 1.47 -10.58 -9.28
CA GLN A 101 2.41 -11.52 -9.89
C GLN A 101 1.72 -12.76 -10.48
N HIS A 102 0.74 -13.34 -9.78
CA HIS A 102 0.17 -14.65 -10.11
C HIS A 102 -1.24 -14.58 -10.70
N GLY A 103 -1.86 -13.41 -10.70
CA GLY A 103 -3.23 -13.22 -11.19
C GLY A 103 -4.30 -13.88 -10.31
N PRO A 104 -5.55 -13.85 -10.78
CA PRO A 104 -6.70 -14.39 -10.04
C PRO A 104 -6.58 -15.87 -9.72
N ASP A 105 -6.08 -16.67 -10.65
CA ASP A 105 -6.05 -18.12 -10.54
C ASP A 105 -4.92 -18.61 -9.63
N GLY A 106 -3.91 -17.76 -9.37
CA GLY A 106 -2.81 -18.04 -8.45
C GLY A 106 -3.06 -17.67 -6.99
N LEU A 107 -4.21 -17.08 -6.64
CA LEU A 107 -4.49 -16.56 -5.29
C LEU A 107 -4.37 -17.64 -4.19
N ASP A 108 -4.80 -18.85 -4.46
CA ASP A 108 -4.80 -19.93 -3.46
C ASP A 108 -3.38 -20.34 -3.02
N GLY A 109 -2.39 -20.10 -3.88
CA GLY A 109 -0.97 -20.36 -3.61
C GLY A 109 -0.38 -19.48 -2.50
N LEU A 110 -0.92 -18.29 -2.25
CA LEU A 110 -0.42 -17.36 -1.23
C LEU A 110 -0.40 -17.98 0.16
N ARG A 111 -1.40 -18.79 0.48
CA ARG A 111 -1.49 -19.47 1.78
C ARG A 111 -0.24 -20.30 2.07
N ALA A 112 0.10 -21.20 1.14
CA ALA A 112 1.25 -22.09 1.29
C ALA A 112 2.59 -21.33 1.18
N ALA A 113 2.65 -20.28 0.35
CA ALA A 113 3.86 -19.49 0.15
C ALA A 113 4.20 -18.59 1.35
N ALA A 114 3.19 -18.00 2.01
CA ALA A 114 3.39 -16.99 3.05
C ALA A 114 2.65 -17.28 4.35
N LEU A 115 1.31 -17.47 4.30
CA LEU A 115 0.47 -17.39 5.51
C LEU A 115 0.64 -18.59 6.45
N ASP A 116 0.85 -19.79 5.91
CA ASP A 116 1.08 -21.02 6.70
C ASP A 116 2.52 -21.16 7.22
N LYS A 117 3.40 -20.17 6.92
CA LYS A 117 4.81 -20.19 7.34
C LYS A 117 4.99 -19.53 8.69
N ASP A 118 5.67 -20.23 9.62
CA ASP A 118 6.12 -19.61 10.87
C ASP A 118 7.48 -18.96 10.69
N TRP A 119 7.47 -17.67 10.29
CA TRP A 119 8.68 -16.87 10.25
C TRP A 119 8.81 -15.90 11.42
N GLN A 120 7.76 -15.79 12.24
CA GLN A 120 7.78 -15.04 13.50
C GLN A 120 8.91 -15.53 14.43
N SER A 121 9.13 -16.83 14.49
CA SER A 121 10.20 -17.46 15.29
C SER A 121 11.62 -17.07 14.85
N GLN A 122 11.79 -16.59 13.61
CA GLN A 122 13.08 -16.14 13.09
C GLN A 122 13.38 -14.67 13.40
N LEU A 123 12.42 -13.94 13.96
CA LEU A 123 12.56 -12.53 14.29
C LEU A 123 13.04 -12.36 15.74
N HIS A 124 13.83 -11.31 15.95
CA HIS A 124 14.13 -10.84 17.30
C HIS A 124 12.96 -10.00 17.80
N THR A 125 12.21 -10.54 18.77
CA THR A 125 11.01 -9.88 19.31
C THR A 125 11.20 -9.39 20.75
N THR A 126 12.24 -9.89 21.45
CA THR A 126 12.51 -9.56 22.85
C THR A 126 13.43 -8.34 22.92
N TRP A 127 12.92 -7.21 23.41
CA TRP A 127 13.71 -5.99 23.62
C TRP A 127 14.56 -6.01 24.90
N MET A 128 14.38 -7.01 25.77
CA MET A 128 15.01 -7.08 27.10
C MET A 128 16.43 -7.69 27.12
N SER A 129 16.98 -8.16 26.00
CA SER A 129 18.36 -8.67 25.96
C SER A 129 19.37 -7.53 25.66
N PRO A 130 20.59 -7.58 26.26
CA PRO A 130 21.63 -6.58 25.97
C PRO A 130 21.96 -6.44 24.48
N GLN A 131 21.99 -7.55 23.73
CA GLN A 131 22.24 -7.55 22.29
C GLN A 131 21.12 -6.86 21.51
N ASN A 132 19.89 -6.95 21.97
CA ASN A 132 18.75 -6.29 21.33
C ASN A 132 18.71 -4.80 21.65
N TRP A 133 19.24 -4.36 22.79
CA TRP A 133 19.46 -2.94 23.07
C TRP A 133 20.43 -2.30 22.07
N GLU A 134 21.54 -2.98 21.76
CA GLU A 134 22.47 -2.51 20.73
C GLU A 134 21.78 -2.40 19.37
N ARG A 135 20.94 -3.39 18.98
CA ARG A 135 20.17 -3.37 17.74
C ARG A 135 19.17 -2.21 17.70
N LEU A 136 18.48 -1.92 18.81
CA LEU A 136 17.59 -0.77 18.93
C LEU A 136 18.34 0.55 18.73
N MET A 137 19.50 0.70 19.35
CA MET A 137 20.34 1.88 19.14
C MET A 137 20.82 2.05 17.70
N GLN A 138 20.83 0.96 16.93
CA GLN A 138 21.11 0.96 15.49
C GLN A 138 19.84 1.11 14.61
N GLY A 139 18.68 1.41 15.21
CA GLY A 139 17.44 1.75 14.51
C GLY A 139 16.37 0.66 14.41
N GLY A 140 16.59 -0.54 14.97
CA GLY A 140 15.58 -1.60 15.01
C GLY A 140 16.10 -2.97 15.38
N LEU A 141 15.23 -3.84 15.91
CA LEU A 141 15.59 -5.19 16.38
C LEU A 141 16.05 -6.12 15.25
N ASN A 142 15.49 -5.97 14.06
CA ASN A 142 15.79 -6.80 12.90
C ASN A 142 16.38 -5.94 11.77
N GLY A 143 17.37 -6.48 11.06
CA GLY A 143 17.98 -5.83 9.90
C GLY A 143 16.98 -5.71 8.73
N PRO A 144 17.19 -4.74 7.83
CA PRO A 144 16.30 -4.50 6.69
C PRO A 144 16.29 -5.68 5.72
N ASP A 145 17.44 -6.36 5.58
CA ASP A 145 17.64 -7.52 4.73
C ASP A 145 16.86 -8.77 5.16
N LYS A 146 16.58 -8.89 6.47
CA LYS A 146 15.99 -10.12 7.04
C LYS A 146 14.59 -10.39 6.48
N LEU A 147 13.73 -9.35 6.48
CA LEU A 147 12.38 -9.43 5.94
C LEU A 147 12.38 -9.56 4.41
N SER A 148 13.15 -8.73 3.73
CA SER A 148 13.28 -8.76 2.27
C SER A 148 13.78 -10.11 1.77
N THR A 149 14.84 -10.67 2.40
CA THR A 149 15.39 -11.98 2.01
C THR A 149 14.39 -13.11 2.24
N TRP A 150 13.63 -13.06 3.34
CA TRP A 150 12.60 -14.07 3.60
C TRP A 150 11.49 -14.01 2.56
N LEU A 151 10.95 -12.80 2.29
CA LEU A 151 9.93 -12.59 1.26
C LEU A 151 10.42 -13.03 -0.12
N ASP A 152 11.67 -12.72 -0.44
CA ASP A 152 12.27 -13.11 -1.72
C ASP A 152 12.29 -14.62 -1.91
N ARG A 153 12.79 -15.34 -0.90
CA ARG A 153 12.98 -16.80 -0.97
C ARG A 153 11.67 -17.59 -0.88
N GLN A 154 10.72 -17.12 -0.10
CA GLN A 154 9.50 -17.89 0.21
C GLN A 154 8.30 -17.48 -0.64
N VAL A 155 8.23 -16.20 -1.07
CA VAL A 155 7.04 -15.63 -1.67
C VAL A 155 7.28 -15.20 -3.12
N PHE A 156 8.28 -14.36 -3.37
CA PHE A 156 8.40 -13.67 -4.66
C PHE A 156 9.48 -14.23 -5.60
N ASN A 157 10.38 -15.09 -5.10
CA ASN A 157 11.37 -15.83 -5.89
C ASN A 157 12.15 -14.96 -6.90
N GLY A 158 12.71 -13.84 -6.43
CA GLY A 158 13.52 -12.93 -7.25
C GLY A 158 12.71 -11.97 -8.14
N ALA A 159 11.38 -12.01 -8.10
CA ALA A 159 10.55 -11.15 -8.93
C ALA A 159 10.76 -9.66 -8.62
N LYS A 160 10.62 -8.83 -9.65
CA LYS A 160 10.78 -7.38 -9.64
C LYS A 160 9.46 -6.69 -9.94
N MET A 161 9.40 -5.37 -9.74
CA MET A 161 8.22 -4.57 -10.06
C MET A 161 7.77 -4.72 -11.52
N ARG A 162 8.71 -4.86 -12.47
CA ARG A 162 8.40 -5.13 -13.88
C ARG A 162 7.74 -6.48 -14.16
N ASP A 163 7.84 -7.44 -13.24
CA ASP A 163 7.27 -8.79 -13.40
C ASP A 163 5.82 -8.87 -12.90
N LEU A 164 5.28 -7.75 -12.41
CA LEU A 164 3.85 -7.63 -12.14
C LEU A 164 3.06 -7.65 -13.44
N ASN A 165 1.91 -8.30 -13.43
CA ASN A 165 0.97 -8.23 -14.55
C ASN A 165 0.54 -6.78 -14.79
N ALA A 166 0.31 -6.43 -16.06
CA ALA A 166 -0.15 -5.10 -16.42
C ALA A 166 -1.49 -4.73 -15.74
N ARG A 167 -2.26 -5.74 -15.35
CA ARG A 167 -3.55 -5.58 -14.69
C ARG A 167 -3.76 -6.67 -13.62
N PRO A 168 -4.29 -6.29 -12.43
CA PRO A 168 -4.49 -4.92 -11.96
C PRO A 168 -3.16 -4.17 -11.75
N ARG A 169 -3.22 -2.83 -11.81
CA ARG A 169 -2.10 -2.00 -11.33
C ARG A 169 -1.93 -2.19 -9.83
N ILE A 170 -0.72 -2.48 -9.38
CA ILE A 170 -0.41 -2.70 -7.97
C ILE A 170 0.41 -1.52 -7.44
N VAL A 171 -0.09 -0.88 -6.38
CA VAL A 171 0.57 0.23 -5.69
C VAL A 171 0.96 -0.22 -4.29
N ILE A 172 2.26 -0.34 -4.03
CA ILE A 172 2.79 -0.69 -2.70
C ILE A 172 3.19 0.60 -2.00
N ASN A 173 2.69 0.81 -0.77
CA ASN A 173 2.91 2.06 -0.04
C ASN A 173 3.81 1.84 1.18
N ALA A 174 4.72 2.78 1.38
CA ALA A 174 5.58 2.92 2.53
C ALA A 174 5.50 4.35 3.08
N THR A 175 6.24 4.66 4.13
CA THR A 175 6.36 6.01 4.71
C THR A 175 7.81 6.47 4.64
N ASP A 176 8.06 7.67 4.12
CA ASP A 176 9.33 8.35 4.32
C ASP A 176 9.44 8.80 5.78
N LEU A 177 10.34 8.18 6.52
CA LEU A 177 10.50 8.41 7.96
C LEU A 177 10.93 9.85 8.28
N TYR A 178 11.66 10.51 7.37
CA TYR A 178 12.16 11.87 7.59
C TYR A 178 11.06 12.93 7.46
N SER A 179 10.26 12.85 6.40
CA SER A 179 9.20 13.82 6.14
C SER A 179 7.84 13.42 6.73
N GLY A 180 7.65 12.14 7.08
CA GLY A 180 6.34 11.58 7.43
C GLY A 180 5.39 11.45 6.23
N ALA A 181 5.85 11.73 5.02
CA ALA A 181 5.02 11.68 3.83
C ALA A 181 4.85 10.24 3.31
N PRO A 182 3.70 9.92 2.69
CA PRO A 182 3.53 8.66 1.96
C PRO A 182 4.54 8.53 0.82
N PHE A 183 5.14 7.34 0.71
CA PHE A 183 6.00 6.95 -0.40
C PHE A 183 5.39 5.73 -1.11
N ALA A 184 5.14 5.84 -2.41
CA ALA A 184 4.63 4.71 -3.18
C ALA A 184 5.67 4.17 -4.17
N PHE A 185 5.71 2.86 -4.32
CA PHE A 185 6.49 2.20 -5.37
C PHE A 185 5.76 2.35 -6.70
N GLU A 186 5.84 3.56 -7.25
CA GLU A 186 5.13 4.03 -8.43
C GLU A 186 5.94 5.08 -9.19
N ALA A 187 5.65 5.21 -10.49
CA ALA A 187 6.40 6.07 -11.39
C ALA A 187 6.62 7.51 -10.88
N PRO A 188 5.62 8.25 -10.33
CA PRO A 188 5.87 9.62 -9.88
C PRO A 188 6.95 9.75 -8.80
N TRP A 189 7.02 8.80 -7.86
CA TRP A 189 8.06 8.80 -6.83
C TRP A 189 9.42 8.42 -7.38
N PHE A 190 9.47 7.40 -8.24
CA PHE A 190 10.72 6.93 -8.83
C PHE A 190 11.27 7.91 -9.86
N ASP A 191 10.43 8.61 -10.59
CA ASP A 191 10.83 9.75 -11.43
C ASP A 191 11.38 10.89 -10.57
N ALA A 192 10.76 11.18 -9.41
CA ALA A 192 11.24 12.22 -8.50
C ALA A 192 12.63 11.91 -7.95
N ILE A 193 12.94 10.67 -7.65
CA ILE A 193 14.27 10.24 -7.16
C ILE A 193 15.24 9.81 -8.27
N CYS A 194 14.82 9.88 -9.53
CA CYS A 194 15.62 9.44 -10.69
C CYS A 194 16.09 8.00 -10.61
N SER A 195 15.20 7.11 -10.24
CA SER A 195 15.46 5.70 -10.02
C SER A 195 14.60 4.81 -10.92
N ASP A 196 15.16 3.64 -11.25
CA ASP A 196 14.48 2.61 -12.02
C ASP A 196 13.53 1.79 -11.14
N LEU A 197 12.22 2.04 -11.26
CA LEU A 197 11.18 1.30 -10.55
C LEU A 197 11.16 -0.18 -10.97
N ASP A 198 11.33 -0.45 -12.25
CA ASP A 198 11.24 -1.79 -12.83
C ASP A 198 12.32 -2.73 -12.30
N ALA A 199 13.46 -2.17 -11.88
CA ALA A 199 14.58 -2.93 -11.31
C ALA A 199 14.39 -3.31 -9.84
N VAL A 200 13.48 -2.67 -9.10
CA VAL A 200 13.25 -2.94 -7.68
C VAL A 200 12.64 -4.33 -7.50
N ARG A 201 13.15 -5.11 -6.54
CA ARG A 201 12.56 -6.42 -6.20
C ARG A 201 11.23 -6.23 -5.48
N LEU A 202 10.25 -7.08 -5.78
CA LEU A 202 8.96 -7.09 -5.07
C LEU A 202 9.14 -7.30 -3.56
N SER A 203 10.08 -8.18 -3.20
CA SER A 203 10.43 -8.44 -1.79
C SER A 203 10.91 -7.19 -1.05
N ASP A 204 11.67 -6.31 -1.73
CA ASP A 204 12.17 -5.07 -1.13
C ASP A 204 11.05 -4.03 -0.96
N ALA A 205 10.18 -3.90 -1.96
CA ALA A 205 9.04 -2.99 -1.90
C ALA A 205 8.05 -3.41 -0.80
N VAL A 206 7.72 -4.70 -0.71
CA VAL A 206 6.84 -5.24 0.33
C VAL A 206 7.50 -5.13 1.71
N ALA A 207 8.82 -5.42 1.82
CA ALA A 207 9.55 -5.27 3.07
C ALA A 207 9.56 -3.81 3.55
N ALA A 208 9.71 -2.82 2.65
CA ALA A 208 9.62 -1.41 3.00
C ALA A 208 8.24 -1.05 3.55
N SER A 209 7.18 -1.57 2.90
CA SER A 209 5.80 -1.40 3.34
C SER A 209 5.51 -2.04 4.72
N MET A 210 6.27 -3.07 5.11
CA MET A 210 6.11 -3.84 6.35
C MET A 210 7.14 -3.49 7.43
N ALA A 211 8.03 -2.55 7.20
CA ALA A 211 9.10 -2.20 8.12
C ALA A 211 8.57 -1.42 9.33
N VAL A 212 7.82 -2.09 10.21
CA VAL A 212 7.26 -1.51 11.44
C VAL A 212 8.40 -0.91 12.28
N PRO A 213 8.31 0.37 12.69
CA PRO A 213 9.30 1.02 13.54
C PRO A 213 9.60 0.20 14.80
N VAL A 214 10.83 0.25 15.28
CA VAL A 214 11.34 -0.53 16.40
C VAL A 214 11.55 -2.02 16.06
N ALA A 215 10.60 -2.68 15.42
CA ALA A 215 10.73 -4.09 15.04
C ALA A 215 11.74 -4.30 13.90
N PHE A 216 11.74 -3.38 12.92
CA PHE A 216 12.64 -3.43 11.77
C PHE A 216 13.38 -2.10 11.59
N ARG A 217 14.62 -2.19 11.09
CA ARG A 217 15.32 -1.01 10.58
C ARG A 217 14.66 -0.54 9.29
N PRO A 218 14.66 0.78 9.02
CA PRO A 218 14.16 1.33 7.78
C PRO A 218 14.86 0.73 6.55
N ILE A 219 14.11 0.56 5.47
CA ILE A 219 14.63 0.20 4.15
C ILE A 219 15.18 1.47 3.50
N VAL A 220 16.38 1.39 2.93
CA VAL A 220 17.07 2.54 2.36
C VAL A 220 16.84 2.62 0.85
N VAL A 221 16.43 3.79 0.39
CA VAL A 221 16.34 4.16 -1.02
C VAL A 221 17.28 5.34 -1.27
N ARG A 222 18.09 5.27 -2.33
CA ARG A 222 18.97 6.37 -2.73
C ARG A 222 18.23 7.34 -3.64
N THR A 223 18.42 8.64 -3.42
CA THR A 223 18.05 9.66 -4.38
C THR A 223 19.20 9.89 -5.36
N TYR A 224 18.88 9.94 -6.64
CA TYR A 224 19.86 10.22 -7.69
C TYR A 224 19.66 11.63 -8.25
N GLY A 225 19.24 12.58 -7.40
CA GLY A 225 18.87 13.92 -7.80
C GLY A 225 19.97 14.70 -8.53
N ARG A 226 21.26 14.48 -8.18
CA ARG A 226 22.42 15.10 -8.87
C ARG A 226 22.61 14.59 -10.29
N GLU A 227 22.26 13.34 -10.53
CA GLU A 227 22.51 12.63 -11.79
C GLU A 227 21.26 12.64 -12.69
N CYS A 228 20.21 13.34 -12.26
CA CYS A 228 18.90 13.27 -12.90
C CYS A 228 18.84 14.03 -14.22
N PRO A 229 18.51 13.37 -15.35
CA PRO A 229 18.54 14.00 -16.65
C PRO A 229 17.28 14.86 -16.94
N HIS A 230 16.23 14.80 -16.10
CA HIS A 230 14.96 15.48 -16.34
C HIS A 230 14.51 16.31 -15.12
N GLN A 231 13.62 17.27 -15.37
CA GLN A 231 13.00 18.09 -14.33
C GLN A 231 11.84 17.36 -13.65
N LEU A 232 11.49 17.81 -12.44
CA LEU A 232 10.25 17.36 -11.78
C LEU A 232 9.03 17.66 -12.65
N ALA A 233 8.04 16.79 -12.60
CA ALA A 233 6.80 16.96 -13.35
C ALA A 233 6.08 18.28 -12.98
N PRO A 234 5.42 18.96 -13.95
CA PRO A 234 4.82 20.28 -13.73
C PRO A 234 3.81 20.34 -12.58
N TRP A 235 3.09 19.24 -12.30
CA TRP A 235 2.13 19.19 -11.20
C TRP A 235 2.76 19.46 -9.83
N VAL A 236 4.05 19.16 -9.64
CA VAL A 236 4.76 19.39 -8.37
C VAL A 236 4.79 20.89 -8.05
N ALA A 237 5.22 21.71 -9.01
CA ALA A 237 5.22 23.17 -8.82
C ALA A 237 3.80 23.73 -8.69
N ALA A 238 2.84 23.20 -9.46
CA ALA A 238 1.45 23.59 -9.38
C ALA A 238 0.84 23.28 -8.00
N ALA A 239 1.11 22.09 -7.45
CA ALA A 239 0.62 21.69 -6.12
C ALA A 239 1.16 22.57 -4.99
N GLU A 240 2.46 22.91 -5.01
CA GLU A 240 3.07 23.76 -3.98
C GLU A 240 2.52 25.19 -3.95
N THR A 241 2.23 25.75 -5.13
CA THR A 241 1.76 27.15 -5.24
C THR A 241 0.24 27.28 -5.11
N SER A 242 -0.51 26.19 -5.32
CA SER A 242 -1.96 26.19 -5.23
C SER A 242 -2.48 26.23 -3.80
N ARG A 243 -3.29 27.24 -3.47
CA ARG A 243 -3.99 27.30 -2.17
C ARG A 243 -5.15 26.30 -2.08
N SER A 244 -5.68 25.83 -3.19
CA SER A 244 -6.77 24.85 -3.27
C SER A 244 -6.31 23.40 -3.36
N ALA A 245 -5.00 23.15 -3.54
CA ALA A 245 -4.47 21.80 -3.50
C ALA A 245 -4.60 21.20 -2.09
N PRO A 246 -4.99 19.92 -1.97
CA PRO A 246 -5.01 19.23 -0.68
C PRO A 246 -3.65 19.32 0.03
N MET A 247 -3.66 19.42 1.36
CA MET A 247 -2.44 19.51 2.14
C MET A 247 -1.50 18.34 1.85
N LEU A 248 -2.05 17.12 1.78
CA LEU A 248 -1.32 15.91 1.42
C LEU A 248 -0.54 16.08 0.11
N LEU A 249 -1.19 16.58 -0.93
CA LEU A 249 -0.55 16.75 -2.24
C LEU A 249 0.57 17.80 -2.21
N ARG A 250 0.39 18.86 -1.44
CA ARG A 250 1.43 19.88 -1.23
C ARG A 250 2.64 19.32 -0.49
N GLU A 251 2.41 18.49 0.55
CA GLU A 251 3.49 17.84 1.29
C GLU A 251 4.24 16.83 0.42
N THR A 252 3.52 16.03 -0.38
CA THR A 252 4.15 15.12 -1.35
C THR A 252 4.99 15.88 -2.38
N ALA A 253 4.48 16.99 -2.90
CA ALA A 253 5.23 17.84 -3.83
C ALA A 253 6.50 18.43 -3.18
N ARG A 254 6.42 18.86 -1.92
CA ARG A 254 7.56 19.33 -1.13
C ARG A 254 8.59 18.22 -0.91
N SER A 255 8.16 17.00 -0.60
CA SER A 255 9.06 15.84 -0.48
C SER A 255 9.78 15.56 -1.80
N PHE A 256 9.09 15.65 -2.95
CA PHE A 256 9.72 15.47 -4.26
C PHE A 256 10.81 16.51 -4.55
N ARG A 257 10.66 17.76 -4.08
CA ARG A 257 11.72 18.75 -4.16
C ARG A 257 12.92 18.38 -3.28
N PHE A 258 12.69 17.90 -2.07
CA PHE A 258 13.77 17.45 -1.19
C PHE A 258 14.53 16.28 -1.78
N PHE A 259 13.85 15.36 -2.47
CA PHE A 259 14.50 14.24 -3.16
C PHE A 259 15.46 14.70 -4.27
N ARG A 260 15.25 15.91 -4.83
CA ARG A 260 16.14 16.53 -5.84
C ARG A 260 17.20 17.41 -5.24
N ASP A 261 17.06 17.79 -3.98
CA ASP A 261 18.02 18.65 -3.28
C ASP A 261 19.10 17.80 -2.62
N SER A 262 20.17 17.59 -3.37
CA SER A 262 21.30 16.76 -2.94
C SER A 262 22.15 17.38 -1.82
N GLU A 263 21.93 18.64 -1.44
CA GLU A 263 22.54 19.23 -0.25
C GLU A 263 21.77 18.80 1.02
N ARG A 264 20.53 18.35 0.86
CA ARG A 264 19.63 17.98 1.95
C ARG A 264 19.40 16.49 2.08
N MET A 265 19.35 15.75 0.94
CA MET A 265 18.91 14.36 0.97
C MET A 265 19.60 13.51 -0.11
N ASP A 266 20.43 12.57 0.33
CA ASP A 266 20.99 11.51 -0.54
C ASP A 266 20.24 10.18 -0.38
N TYR A 267 19.55 9.96 0.76
CA TYR A 267 18.86 8.71 1.09
C TYR A 267 17.50 8.99 1.72
N ILE A 268 16.51 8.17 1.32
CA ILE A 268 15.20 8.08 1.94
C ILE A 268 15.19 6.82 2.80
N HIS A 269 14.68 6.95 4.03
CA HIS A 269 14.54 5.83 4.95
C HIS A 269 13.06 5.46 5.05
N LEU A 270 12.69 4.34 4.43
CA LEU A 270 11.32 3.89 4.37
C LEU A 270 10.97 3.00 5.57
N THR A 271 9.82 3.27 6.15
CA THR A 271 9.20 2.49 7.21
C THR A 271 7.79 2.06 6.80
N ASP A 272 7.10 1.30 7.66
CA ASP A 272 5.76 0.78 7.40
C ASP A 272 4.81 1.85 6.87
N GLY A 273 4.09 1.53 5.81
CA GLY A 273 3.16 2.46 5.17
C GLY A 273 2.02 2.89 6.07
N GLY A 274 1.65 2.04 7.05
CA GLY A 274 0.61 2.34 8.03
C GLY A 274 0.94 3.51 8.97
N VAL A 275 2.19 3.96 9.02
CA VAL A 275 2.59 5.14 9.80
C VAL A 275 2.01 6.42 9.21
N ALA A 276 2.06 6.59 7.89
CA ALA A 276 1.50 7.76 7.21
C ALA A 276 0.06 7.54 6.75
N ASP A 277 -0.22 6.40 6.12
CA ASP A 277 -1.53 6.07 5.56
C ASP A 277 -1.74 4.55 5.51
N ASN A 278 -2.49 4.03 6.46
CA ASN A 278 -2.71 2.59 6.58
C ASN A 278 -3.67 2.01 5.52
N PHE A 279 -4.32 2.83 4.73
CA PHE A 279 -5.15 2.40 3.59
C PHE A 279 -4.42 2.53 2.26
N GLY A 280 -3.37 3.35 2.19
CA GLY A 280 -2.62 3.59 0.97
C GLY A 280 -3.40 4.42 -0.07
N VAL A 281 -4.45 5.13 0.34
CA VAL A 281 -5.29 5.94 -0.57
C VAL A 281 -4.64 7.26 -0.95
N SER A 282 -3.70 7.75 -0.15
CA SER A 282 -2.96 8.99 -0.41
C SER A 282 -2.17 8.96 -1.70
N SER A 283 -1.63 7.79 -2.07
CA SER A 283 -0.92 7.60 -3.33
C SER A 283 -1.83 7.76 -4.55
N ILE A 284 -3.12 7.41 -4.44
CA ILE A 284 -4.09 7.55 -5.52
C ILE A 284 -4.35 9.02 -5.83
N VAL A 285 -4.43 9.88 -4.80
CA VAL A 285 -4.54 11.33 -4.96
C VAL A 285 -3.34 11.90 -5.72
N THR A 286 -2.13 11.42 -5.39
CA THR A 286 -0.90 11.82 -6.07
C THR A 286 -0.86 11.31 -7.51
N LEU A 287 -1.24 10.07 -7.77
CA LEU A 287 -1.30 9.49 -9.13
C LEU A 287 -2.27 10.26 -10.01
N ARG A 288 -3.42 10.66 -9.45
CA ARG A 288 -4.38 11.51 -10.14
C ARG A 288 -3.78 12.86 -10.53
N ALA A 289 -3.13 13.54 -9.58
CA ALA A 289 -2.46 14.82 -9.86
C ALA A 289 -1.33 14.68 -10.89
N ALA A 290 -0.53 13.61 -10.79
CA ALA A 290 0.57 13.33 -11.70
C ALA A 290 0.13 13.02 -13.14
N SER A 291 -1.11 12.56 -13.33
CA SER A 291 -1.67 12.31 -14.66
C SER A 291 -1.83 13.60 -15.50
N GLY A 292 -2.01 14.74 -14.84
CA GLY A 292 -2.18 16.05 -15.47
C GLY A 292 -3.46 16.20 -16.30
N THR A 293 -4.43 15.29 -16.13
CA THR A 293 -5.71 15.30 -16.86
C THR A 293 -6.89 15.17 -15.91
N PRO A 294 -8.08 15.73 -16.25
CA PRO A 294 -9.26 15.63 -15.40
C PRO A 294 -9.73 14.19 -15.15
N HIS A 295 -9.51 13.31 -16.11
CA HIS A 295 -9.91 11.90 -16.05
C HIS A 295 -8.82 10.98 -15.52
N GLY A 296 -7.59 11.47 -15.35
CA GLY A 296 -6.50 10.60 -14.94
C GLY A 296 -6.65 10.04 -13.51
N PRO A 297 -6.07 8.89 -13.29
CA PRO A 297 -5.15 8.13 -14.13
C PRO A 297 -5.81 7.20 -15.18
N PHE A 298 -7.12 7.28 -15.43
CA PHE A 298 -7.75 6.60 -16.56
C PHE A 298 -7.28 7.18 -17.88
N THR A 299 -7.21 6.34 -18.93
CA THR A 299 -7.03 6.85 -20.29
C THR A 299 -8.27 7.63 -20.74
N ALA A 300 -8.13 8.49 -21.75
CA ALA A 300 -9.29 9.19 -22.33
C ALA A 300 -10.33 8.20 -22.89
N ARG A 301 -9.87 7.08 -23.49
CA ARG A 301 -10.73 6.02 -24.01
C ARG A 301 -11.52 5.31 -22.93
N ASP A 302 -10.84 5.05 -21.81
CA ASP A 302 -11.48 4.36 -20.69
C ASP A 302 -12.44 5.28 -19.94
N ALA A 303 -12.05 6.53 -19.72
CA ALA A 303 -12.91 7.51 -19.05
C ALA A 303 -14.21 7.79 -19.82
N VAL A 304 -14.20 7.72 -21.17
CA VAL A 304 -15.43 7.81 -21.97
C VAL A 304 -16.35 6.61 -21.77
N LYS A 305 -15.80 5.40 -21.61
CA LYS A 305 -16.56 4.16 -21.42
C LYS A 305 -17.01 3.94 -19.97
N LEU A 306 -16.39 4.64 -19.01
CA LEU A 306 -16.65 4.47 -17.59
C LEU A 306 -18.12 4.72 -17.25
N LYS A 307 -18.74 3.77 -16.53
CA LYS A 307 -20.11 3.85 -16.02
C LYS A 307 -20.09 3.90 -14.49
N ARG A 308 -19.33 2.99 -13.86
CA ARG A 308 -19.22 2.90 -12.42
C ARG A 308 -17.77 2.63 -12.03
N PHE A 309 -17.30 3.39 -11.06
CA PHE A 309 -16.02 3.16 -10.42
C PHE A 309 -16.22 2.92 -8.94
N THR A 310 -16.10 1.65 -8.51
CA THR A 310 -16.29 1.26 -7.11
C THR A 310 -14.94 1.04 -6.46
N PHE A 311 -14.65 1.83 -5.43
CA PHE A 311 -13.44 1.75 -4.65
C PHE A 311 -13.74 1.13 -3.28
N PHE A 312 -13.18 -0.05 -2.99
CA PHE A 312 -13.34 -0.70 -1.70
C PHE A 312 -12.09 -0.53 -0.84
N ILE A 313 -12.25 -0.04 0.38
CA ILE A 313 -11.23 -0.07 1.42
C ILE A 313 -11.41 -1.34 2.23
N VAL A 314 -10.50 -2.29 2.09
CA VAL A 314 -10.48 -3.54 2.87
C VAL A 314 -9.76 -3.29 4.18
N ASN A 315 -10.53 -3.05 5.23
CA ASN A 315 -10.04 -2.67 6.54
C ASN A 315 -9.98 -3.86 7.51
N ALA A 316 -8.78 -4.39 7.71
CA ALA A 316 -8.51 -5.43 8.70
C ALA A 316 -8.06 -4.85 10.04
N GLU A 317 -8.76 -3.83 10.56
CA GLU A 317 -8.38 -3.15 11.78
C GLU A 317 -8.52 -4.04 13.02
N ARG A 318 -7.54 -3.92 13.93
CA ARG A 318 -7.59 -4.54 15.25
C ARG A 318 -8.49 -3.72 16.16
N ASN A 319 -9.38 -4.40 16.89
CA ASN A 319 -10.15 -3.77 17.95
C ASN A 319 -9.22 -3.37 19.10
N ALA A 320 -9.57 -2.30 19.81
CA ALA A 320 -8.91 -1.98 21.07
C ALA A 320 -9.11 -3.12 22.06
N GLU A 321 -8.04 -3.61 22.63
CA GLU A 321 -8.03 -4.72 23.59
C GLU A 321 -7.49 -4.29 24.95
N GLY A 322 -7.78 -5.11 25.94
CA GLY A 322 -7.32 -4.95 27.31
C GLY A 322 -8.43 -4.52 28.26
N ASP A 323 -8.22 -4.78 29.54
CA ASP A 323 -9.13 -4.45 30.65
C ASP A 323 -8.77 -3.14 31.35
N TRP A 324 -7.67 -2.51 30.90
CA TRP A 324 -7.19 -1.26 31.51
C TRP A 324 -8.19 -0.09 31.47
N PRO A 325 -9.16 0.02 30.49
CA PRO A 325 -10.22 1.04 30.60
C PRO A 325 -11.15 0.84 31.79
N LYS A 326 -11.13 -0.34 32.44
CA LYS A 326 -11.90 -0.65 33.66
C LYS A 326 -11.12 -0.34 34.95
N ARG A 327 -9.86 0.04 34.81
CA ARG A 327 -8.96 0.32 35.94
C ARG A 327 -8.69 1.82 36.05
N GLU A 328 -8.80 2.37 37.25
CA GLU A 328 -8.46 3.77 37.53
C GLU A 328 -6.98 4.05 37.23
N SER A 329 -6.10 3.08 37.50
CA SER A 329 -4.65 3.19 37.21
C SER A 329 -4.32 3.28 35.73
N GLY A 330 -5.25 2.96 34.81
CA GLY A 330 -5.02 2.94 33.39
C GLY A 330 -4.09 1.79 32.91
N PRO A 331 -3.44 1.97 31.74
CA PRO A 331 -2.55 0.97 31.16
C PRO A 331 -1.20 0.90 31.92
N ASP A 332 -0.59 -0.29 31.99
CA ASP A 332 0.82 -0.44 32.35
C ASP A 332 1.76 -0.01 31.22
N GLY A 333 3.09 -0.01 31.48
CA GLY A 333 4.08 0.48 30.49
C GLY A 333 3.99 -0.22 29.13
N PRO A 334 3.99 -1.55 29.03
CA PRO A 334 3.78 -2.28 27.77
C PRO A 334 2.44 -1.96 27.09
N GLN A 335 1.35 -1.95 27.85
CA GLN A 335 0.02 -1.62 27.36
C GLN A 335 -0.07 -0.16 26.84
N LEU A 336 0.63 0.77 27.49
CA LEU A 336 0.71 2.16 27.07
C LEU A 336 1.43 2.27 25.71
N VAL A 337 2.55 1.59 25.54
CA VAL A 337 3.29 1.57 24.26
C VAL A 337 2.41 0.97 23.14
N GLU A 338 1.74 -0.15 23.41
CA GLU A 338 0.83 -0.78 22.47
C GLU A 338 -0.34 0.14 22.10
N ALA A 339 -0.94 0.78 23.09
CA ALA A 339 -2.03 1.73 22.88
C ALA A 339 -1.59 2.95 22.05
N LEU A 340 -0.42 3.51 22.34
CA LEU A 340 0.12 4.64 21.57
C LEU A 340 0.40 4.27 20.12
N LEU A 341 1.00 3.11 19.86
CA LEU A 341 1.20 2.59 18.51
C LEU A 341 -0.15 2.37 17.80
N GLY A 342 -1.12 1.80 18.50
CA GLY A 342 -2.47 1.61 17.97
C GLY A 342 -3.17 2.94 17.63
N VAL A 343 -3.14 3.92 18.54
CA VAL A 343 -3.77 5.24 18.31
C VAL A 343 -3.08 6.00 17.19
N SER A 344 -1.75 5.99 17.11
CA SER A 344 -1.00 6.69 16.08
C SER A 344 -1.30 6.17 14.66
N VAL A 345 -1.66 4.90 14.53
CA VAL A 345 -2.06 4.30 13.24
C VAL A 345 -3.55 4.47 12.99
N ASN A 346 -4.42 4.35 14.01
CA ASN A 346 -5.87 4.30 13.82
C ASN A 346 -6.53 5.69 13.77
N ALA A 347 -6.01 6.68 14.49
CA ALA A 347 -6.59 8.03 14.48
C ALA A 347 -6.51 8.70 13.08
N PRO A 348 -5.39 8.63 12.33
CA PRO A 348 -5.31 9.19 10.99
C PRO A 348 -6.19 8.49 9.95
N LYS A 349 -6.53 7.22 10.13
CA LYS A 349 -7.30 6.42 9.15
C LYS A 349 -8.66 7.02 8.82
N ARG A 350 -9.40 7.44 9.83
CA ARG A 350 -10.75 8.02 9.63
C ARG A 350 -10.65 9.31 8.82
N ALA A 351 -9.71 10.18 9.20
CA ALA A 351 -9.48 11.41 8.46
C ALA A 351 -9.01 11.15 7.02
N ALA A 352 -8.19 10.12 6.80
CA ALA A 352 -7.75 9.73 5.46
C ALA A 352 -8.91 9.18 4.62
N ALA A 353 -9.79 8.36 5.19
CA ALA A 353 -10.97 7.85 4.49
C ALA A 353 -11.95 8.97 4.13
N ASP A 354 -12.24 9.89 5.06
CA ASP A 354 -13.12 11.04 4.83
C ASP A 354 -12.53 11.99 3.77
N ALA A 355 -11.23 12.28 3.85
CA ALA A 355 -10.54 13.10 2.86
C ALA A 355 -10.56 12.43 1.47
N PHE A 356 -10.36 11.12 1.42
CA PHE A 356 -10.40 10.37 0.17
C PHE A 356 -11.82 10.33 -0.42
N ALA A 357 -12.86 10.21 0.40
CA ALA A 357 -14.25 10.32 -0.07
C ALA A 357 -14.49 11.65 -0.79
N GLY A 358 -14.05 12.76 -0.20
CA GLY A 358 -14.14 14.08 -0.83
C GLY A 358 -13.35 14.19 -2.16
N GLU A 359 -12.17 13.55 -2.23
CA GLU A 359 -11.40 13.48 -3.47
C GLU A 359 -12.07 12.60 -4.53
N MET A 360 -12.74 11.52 -4.15
CA MET A 360 -13.52 10.67 -5.08
C MET A 360 -14.69 11.45 -5.68
N GLU A 361 -15.46 12.19 -4.87
CA GLU A 361 -16.54 13.05 -5.37
C GLU A 361 -16.01 14.14 -6.32
N LYS A 362 -14.86 14.74 -6.00
CA LYS A 362 -14.23 15.71 -6.87
C LYS A 362 -13.79 15.07 -8.19
N TRP A 363 -13.22 13.88 -8.13
CA TRP A 363 -12.77 13.15 -9.31
C TRP A 363 -13.96 12.82 -10.23
N GLU A 364 -15.06 12.35 -9.69
CA GLU A 364 -16.30 12.13 -10.44
C GLU A 364 -16.75 13.39 -11.18
N ARG A 365 -16.85 14.53 -10.46
CA ARG A 365 -17.22 15.81 -11.06
C ARG A 365 -16.27 16.24 -12.18
N ASP A 366 -14.96 16.08 -12.00
CA ASP A 366 -13.95 16.42 -12.99
C ASP A 366 -14.06 15.53 -14.25
N VAL A 367 -14.32 14.23 -14.08
CA VAL A 367 -14.55 13.27 -15.18
C VAL A 367 -15.83 13.64 -15.94
N ILE A 368 -16.94 13.90 -15.25
CA ILE A 368 -18.21 14.32 -15.86
C ILE A 368 -18.02 15.63 -16.65
N ALA A 369 -17.40 16.64 -16.04
CA ALA A 369 -17.17 17.92 -16.69
C ALA A 369 -16.33 17.76 -17.97
N TRP A 370 -15.25 16.95 -17.91
CA TRP A 370 -14.44 16.65 -19.09
C TRP A 370 -15.24 15.91 -20.16
N ARG A 371 -15.97 14.85 -19.81
CA ARG A 371 -16.81 14.09 -20.75
C ARG A 371 -17.82 14.99 -21.45
N CYS A 372 -18.51 15.86 -20.70
CA CYS A 372 -19.51 16.75 -21.24
C CYS A 372 -18.93 17.93 -22.07
N SER A 373 -17.62 18.15 -22.00
CA SER A 373 -16.91 19.07 -22.86
C SER A 373 -16.53 18.50 -24.25
N LEU A 374 -16.66 17.18 -24.45
CA LEU A 374 -16.33 16.49 -25.68
C LEU A 374 -17.43 16.75 -26.74
N THR A 375 -17.04 16.97 -28.00
CA THR A 375 -18.00 16.92 -29.11
C THR A 375 -18.44 15.47 -29.36
N PRO A 376 -19.64 15.24 -29.96
CA PRO A 376 -20.10 13.88 -30.28
C PRO A 376 -19.09 13.08 -31.11
N GLU A 377 -18.45 13.73 -32.10
CA GLU A 377 -17.46 13.12 -32.98
C GLU A 377 -16.21 12.71 -32.19
N ARG A 378 -15.78 13.56 -31.24
CA ARG A 378 -14.63 13.25 -30.38
C ARG A 378 -14.93 12.13 -29.41
N ALA A 379 -16.12 12.12 -28.79
CA ALA A 379 -16.54 11.04 -27.91
C ALA A 379 -16.62 9.71 -28.71
N ALA A 380 -17.20 9.68 -29.88
CA ALA A 380 -17.25 8.51 -30.76
C ALA A 380 -15.85 8.02 -31.15
N SER A 381 -14.90 8.92 -31.46
CA SER A 381 -13.50 8.55 -31.76
C SER A 381 -12.76 7.92 -30.57
N LEU A 382 -13.21 8.19 -29.35
CA LEU A 382 -12.71 7.59 -28.11
C LEU A 382 -13.45 6.30 -27.73
N GLY A 383 -14.47 5.89 -28.50
CA GLY A 383 -15.22 4.65 -28.32
C GLY A 383 -16.48 4.80 -27.47
N ALA A 384 -17.08 6.01 -27.45
CA ALA A 384 -18.38 6.22 -26.84
C ALA A 384 -19.45 5.34 -27.54
N PRO A 385 -20.33 4.64 -26.80
CA PRO A 385 -21.45 3.89 -27.39
C PRO A 385 -22.49 4.85 -27.99
N GLU A 386 -23.36 4.34 -28.87
CA GLU A 386 -24.38 5.15 -29.58
C GLU A 386 -25.29 5.95 -28.64
N ASN A 387 -25.67 5.39 -27.48
CA ASN A 387 -26.52 6.03 -26.49
C ASN A 387 -25.69 6.65 -25.33
N TRP A 388 -24.48 7.12 -25.62
CA TRP A 388 -23.60 7.65 -24.61
C TRP A 388 -24.15 8.93 -23.98
N ASN A 389 -24.15 8.96 -22.66
CA ASN A 389 -24.48 10.13 -21.88
C ASN A 389 -23.23 10.58 -21.10
N CYS A 390 -22.81 11.82 -21.28
CA CYS A 390 -21.60 12.36 -20.68
C CYS A 390 -21.65 12.40 -19.15
N SER A 391 -22.84 12.55 -18.56
CA SER A 391 -23.02 12.61 -17.09
C SER A 391 -23.31 11.25 -16.44
N ASN A 392 -23.48 10.18 -17.22
CA ASN A 392 -23.75 8.85 -16.68
C ASN A 392 -22.46 8.17 -16.21
N VAL A 393 -21.93 8.64 -15.09
CA VAL A 393 -20.79 8.10 -14.37
C VAL A 393 -21.10 8.17 -12.89
N ASP A 394 -20.75 7.13 -12.16
CA ASP A 394 -21.02 6.98 -10.73
C ASP A 394 -19.77 6.46 -10.00
N PHE A 395 -19.25 7.23 -9.04
CA PHE A 395 -18.12 6.86 -8.22
C PHE A 395 -18.62 6.47 -6.82
N ARG A 396 -18.24 5.27 -6.40
CA ARG A 396 -18.61 4.72 -5.10
C ARG A 396 -17.38 4.43 -4.27
N LEU A 397 -17.45 4.77 -3.00
CA LEU A 397 -16.47 4.38 -1.99
C LEU A 397 -17.19 3.59 -0.90
N ASP A 398 -16.70 2.41 -0.58
CA ASP A 398 -17.23 1.63 0.53
C ASP A 398 -16.11 0.92 1.30
N ILE A 399 -16.37 0.55 2.54
CA ILE A 399 -15.40 -0.05 3.45
C ILE A 399 -15.86 -1.47 3.77
N ILE A 400 -14.97 -2.43 3.54
CA ILE A 400 -15.16 -3.84 3.91
C ILE A 400 -14.38 -4.09 5.20
N ALA A 401 -15.07 -4.35 6.30
CA ALA A 401 -14.46 -4.47 7.62
C ALA A 401 -15.03 -5.63 8.43
N PHE A 402 -14.39 -5.95 9.56
CA PHE A 402 -14.90 -6.96 10.50
C PHE A 402 -16.27 -6.61 11.08
N GLY A 403 -16.60 -5.30 11.15
CA GLY A 403 -17.91 -4.83 11.62
C GLY A 403 -19.10 -5.24 10.73
N ASP A 404 -18.85 -5.59 9.49
CA ASP A 404 -19.87 -6.06 8.53
C ASP A 404 -20.28 -7.50 8.75
N LEU A 405 -19.55 -8.21 9.63
CA LEU A 405 -19.74 -9.63 9.92
C LEU A 405 -20.65 -9.81 11.13
N THR A 406 -21.81 -10.43 10.92
CA THR A 406 -22.83 -10.67 11.97
C THR A 406 -22.74 -12.05 12.61
N ASP A 407 -22.06 -13.02 11.96
CA ASP A 407 -21.88 -14.38 12.47
C ASP A 407 -20.90 -14.37 13.66
N LYS A 408 -21.31 -15.03 14.76
CA LYS A 408 -20.53 -15.13 16.00
C LYS A 408 -19.14 -15.74 15.81
N ARG A 409 -18.94 -16.61 14.81
CA ARG A 409 -17.62 -17.20 14.48
C ARG A 409 -16.56 -16.14 14.13
N PHE A 410 -16.99 -14.94 13.72
CA PHE A 410 -16.11 -13.84 13.37
C PHE A 410 -15.95 -12.78 14.46
N ALA A 411 -16.60 -12.95 15.61
CA ALA A 411 -16.61 -11.96 16.68
C ALA A 411 -15.20 -11.59 17.22
N ASP A 412 -14.25 -12.52 17.08
CA ASP A 412 -12.89 -12.38 17.58
C ASP A 412 -11.86 -11.99 16.51
N LEU A 413 -12.26 -11.76 15.26
CA LEU A 413 -11.32 -11.41 14.18
C LEU A 413 -10.52 -10.14 14.49
N GLY A 414 -11.18 -9.13 15.06
CA GLY A 414 -10.53 -7.90 15.48
C GLY A 414 -9.55 -8.08 16.65
N LYS A 415 -9.54 -9.22 17.34
CA LYS A 415 -8.59 -9.56 18.41
C LYS A 415 -7.33 -10.25 17.88
N ALA A 416 -7.32 -10.72 16.63
CA ALA A 416 -6.14 -11.33 16.05
C ALA A 416 -4.95 -10.37 16.06
N ALA A 417 -3.81 -10.84 16.55
CA ALA A 417 -2.62 -10.00 16.70
C ALA A 417 -2.14 -9.40 15.36
N THR A 418 -1.55 -8.22 15.42
CA THR A 418 -0.74 -7.70 14.31
C THR A 418 0.62 -8.39 14.37
N ALA A 419 0.74 -9.53 13.72
CA ALA A 419 1.93 -10.37 13.69
C ALA A 419 2.23 -10.79 12.26
N VAL A 420 3.43 -11.26 12.02
CA VAL A 420 3.86 -11.77 10.72
C VAL A 420 3.41 -13.20 10.46
N SER A 421 3.06 -13.93 11.52
CA SER A 421 2.48 -15.29 11.48
C SER A 421 1.33 -15.39 12.48
N LEU A 422 0.34 -16.19 12.14
CA LEU A 422 -0.83 -16.50 12.98
C LEU A 422 -1.12 -18.00 12.99
N PRO A 423 -1.85 -18.52 13.99
CA PRO A 423 -2.34 -19.90 13.97
C PRO A 423 -3.20 -20.18 12.72
N LYS A 424 -3.12 -21.40 12.20
CA LYS A 424 -3.83 -21.79 10.97
C LYS A 424 -5.35 -21.60 11.07
N GLU A 425 -5.94 -21.94 12.21
CA GLU A 425 -7.39 -21.75 12.44
C GLU A 425 -7.78 -20.25 12.39
N THR A 426 -6.90 -19.36 12.88
CA THR A 426 -7.11 -17.92 12.81
C THR A 426 -7.04 -17.45 11.35
N ILE A 427 -6.06 -17.95 10.59
CA ILE A 427 -5.93 -17.65 9.14
C ILE A 427 -7.18 -18.10 8.40
N ASP A 428 -7.67 -19.34 8.65
CA ASP A 428 -8.89 -19.87 8.04
C ASP A 428 -10.11 -18.99 8.32
N THR A 429 -10.25 -18.56 9.58
CA THR A 429 -11.36 -17.70 9.99
C THR A 429 -11.28 -16.32 9.35
N LEU A 430 -10.08 -15.75 9.22
CA LEU A 430 -9.85 -14.46 8.57
C LEU A 430 -10.16 -14.51 7.08
N ILE A 431 -9.72 -15.55 6.38
CA ILE A 431 -10.03 -15.75 4.97
C ILE A 431 -11.55 -15.91 4.77
N ALA A 432 -12.20 -16.74 5.59
CA ALA A 432 -13.64 -16.92 5.55
C ALA A 432 -14.40 -15.61 5.84
N GLY A 433 -13.90 -14.82 6.81
CA GLY A 433 -14.45 -13.49 7.13
C GLY A 433 -14.34 -12.52 5.97
N GLY A 434 -13.19 -12.46 5.29
CA GLY A 434 -13.00 -11.63 4.11
C GLY A 434 -13.95 -11.99 2.97
N ARG A 435 -14.13 -13.30 2.73
CA ARG A 435 -15.09 -13.79 1.75
C ARG A 435 -16.52 -13.36 2.09
N GLU A 436 -16.92 -13.53 3.34
CA GLU A 436 -18.30 -13.22 3.76
C GLU A 436 -18.57 -11.70 3.75
N ALA A 437 -17.63 -10.88 4.21
CA ALA A 437 -17.80 -9.44 4.24
C ALA A 437 -18.05 -8.86 2.85
N ILE A 438 -17.22 -9.23 1.87
CA ILE A 438 -17.37 -8.72 0.50
C ILE A 438 -18.59 -9.33 -0.21
N ALA A 439 -18.96 -10.59 0.05
CA ALA A 439 -20.12 -11.24 -0.57
C ALA A 439 -21.45 -10.59 -0.19
N ARG A 440 -21.53 -9.98 1.01
CA ARG A 440 -22.73 -9.31 1.52
C ARG A 440 -22.76 -7.82 1.19
N ASN A 441 -21.68 -7.28 0.67
CA ASN A 441 -21.58 -5.86 0.40
C ASN A 441 -22.61 -5.40 -0.65
N PRO A 442 -23.40 -4.34 -0.39
CA PRO A 442 -24.44 -3.88 -1.31
C PRO A 442 -23.92 -3.47 -2.69
N GLU A 443 -22.73 -2.85 -2.75
CA GLU A 443 -22.13 -2.44 -4.03
C GLU A 443 -21.70 -3.65 -4.86
N VAL A 444 -21.18 -4.71 -4.21
CA VAL A 444 -20.87 -5.97 -4.89
C VAL A 444 -22.14 -6.64 -5.41
N LEU A 445 -23.19 -6.69 -4.58
CA LEU A 445 -24.48 -7.24 -5.00
C LEU A 445 -25.10 -6.46 -6.17
N ALA A 446 -24.85 -5.14 -6.25
CA ALA A 446 -25.28 -4.32 -7.37
C ALA A 446 -24.51 -4.61 -8.68
N LEU A 447 -23.29 -5.11 -8.60
CA LEU A 447 -22.49 -5.54 -9.75
C LEU A 447 -22.87 -6.92 -10.28
N THR A 448 -23.61 -7.72 -9.51
CA THR A 448 -24.07 -9.07 -9.91
C THR A 448 -25.45 -9.07 -10.58
N ARG A 449 -26.14 -7.94 -10.57
CA ARG A 449 -27.48 -7.73 -11.17
C ARG A 449 -27.36 -7.06 -12.54
#